data_8bbfa88750eaabe52682f0c297baec09
#
_entry.id   8bbfa88750eaabe52682f0c297baec09
#
_cell.length_a   1.000
_cell.length_b   1.000
_cell.length_c   1.000
_cell.angle_alpha   90.00
_cell.angle_beta   90.00
_cell.angle_gamma   90.00
#
_symmetry.space_group_name_H-M   'P 1'
#
loop_
_entity.id
_entity.type
_entity.pdbx_description
1 polymer ?
#
loop_
_entity_poly.entity_id
_entity_poly.type
_entity_poly.pdbx_seq_one_letter_code
_entity_poly.pdbx_strand_id
1 'polypeptide(L)'
;MRITVTAKPKKKREYVEQVSPNHYTVAVKEKAEQGRANQAIILALANYFNIPQSEIIFVSGQTSKLKTFDVPDHLKTFEPIPHQKKLF
;
A
#
# COMPACT_ATOMS: atom_id res chain seq x y z
N MET A 1 4.36 -3.40 11.73
CA MET A 1 4.79 -1.99 11.54
C MET A 1 3.70 -1.24 10.84
N ARG A 2 3.56 0.01 11.17
CA ARG A 2 2.50 0.81 10.57
C ARG A 2 3.04 1.65 9.43
N ILE A 3 2.26 1.73 8.37
CA ILE A 3 2.60 2.56 7.23
C ILE A 3 1.44 3.52 6.96
N THR A 4 1.78 4.65 6.39
CA THR A 4 0.79 5.63 5.95
C THR A 4 0.68 5.53 4.45
N VAL A 5 -0.56 5.54 3.95
CA VAL A 5 -0.82 5.42 2.53
C VAL A 5 -1.61 6.64 2.07
N THR A 6 -1.09 7.31 1.04
CA THR A 6 -1.85 8.33 0.34
C THR A 6 -2.62 7.63 -0.77
N ALA A 7 -3.94 7.63 -0.67
CA ALA A 7 -4.79 6.95 -1.62
C ALA A 7 -5.12 7.86 -2.79
N LYS A 8 -5.03 7.33 -4.00
CA LYS A 8 -5.43 8.04 -5.22
C LYS A 8 -6.45 7.19 -5.96
N PRO A 9 -7.72 7.35 -5.65
CA PRO A 9 -8.78 6.56 -6.30
C PRO A 9 -9.09 7.06 -7.70
N LYS A 10 -9.81 6.25 -8.44
CA LYS A 10 -10.31 6.59 -9.78
C LYS A 10 -9.19 6.90 -10.75
N LYS A 11 -8.08 6.20 -10.63
CA LYS A 11 -6.98 6.37 -11.56
C LYS A 11 -7.07 5.33 -12.67
N LYS A 12 -6.49 5.65 -13.81
CA LYS A 12 -6.50 4.72 -14.93
C LYS A 12 -5.51 3.58 -14.73
N ARG A 13 -4.47 3.80 -13.95
CA ARG A 13 -3.44 2.80 -13.70
C ARG A 13 -3.31 2.58 -12.20
N GLU A 14 -3.09 1.34 -11.83
CA GLU A 14 -2.85 1.02 -10.43
C GLU A 14 -1.37 0.89 -10.21
N TYR A 15 -0.89 1.48 -9.13
CA TYR A 15 0.52 1.38 -8.78
C TYR A 15 0.71 1.64 -7.29
N VAL A 16 1.86 1.19 -6.79
CA VAL A 16 2.31 1.46 -5.43
C VAL A 16 3.67 2.10 -5.54
N GLU A 17 3.85 3.22 -4.86
CA GLU A 17 5.11 3.94 -4.86
C GLU A 17 5.54 4.24 -3.44
N GLN A 18 6.74 3.84 -3.07
CA GLN A 18 7.27 4.16 -1.75
C GLN A 18 7.84 5.58 -1.76
N VAL A 19 7.27 6.43 -0.92
CA VAL A 19 7.67 7.83 -0.84
C VAL A 19 8.73 8.01 0.24
N SER A 20 8.58 7.30 1.33
CA SER A 20 9.55 7.31 2.43
C SER A 20 9.43 5.97 3.13
N PRO A 21 10.29 5.67 4.12
CA PRO A 21 10.29 4.33 4.72
C PRO A 21 8.93 3.83 5.17
N ASN A 22 8.08 4.73 5.67
CA ASN A 22 6.76 4.32 6.17
C ASN A 22 5.62 4.98 5.44
N HIS A 23 5.86 5.53 4.28
CA HIS A 23 4.82 6.24 3.54
C HIS A 23 4.79 5.76 2.08
N TYR A 24 3.61 5.38 1.64
CA TYR A 24 3.40 4.89 0.28
C TYR A 24 2.27 5.65 -0.39
N THR A 25 2.37 5.80 -1.70
CA THR A 25 1.26 6.28 -2.51
C THR A 25 0.70 5.10 -3.26
N VAL A 26 -0.60 4.90 -3.17
CA VAL A 26 -1.26 3.77 -3.84
C VAL A 26 -2.37 4.32 -4.72
N ALA A 27 -2.26 4.09 -6.02
CA ALA A 27 -3.27 4.47 -6.98
C ALA A 27 -4.11 3.26 -7.34
N VAL A 28 -5.42 3.42 -7.32
CA VAL A 28 -6.35 2.34 -7.63
C VAL A 28 -7.41 2.84 -8.57
N LYS A 29 -8.00 1.90 -9.31
CA LYS A 29 -9.07 2.23 -10.24
C LYS A 29 -10.40 2.42 -9.53
N GLU A 30 -10.55 1.81 -8.37
CA GLU A 30 -11.81 1.84 -7.63
C GLU A 30 -12.13 3.23 -7.12
N LYS A 31 -13.42 3.50 -6.97
CA LYS A 31 -13.86 4.75 -6.36
C LYS A 31 -13.73 4.66 -4.84
N ALA A 32 -13.61 5.82 -4.22
CA ALA A 32 -13.50 5.88 -2.76
C ALA A 32 -14.88 5.83 -2.11
N GLU A 33 -15.64 4.80 -2.41
CA GLU A 33 -17.00 4.64 -1.90
C GLU A 33 -17.15 3.30 -1.23
N GLN A 34 -17.88 3.27 -0.13
CA GLN A 34 -18.27 2.01 0.52
C GLN A 34 -17.09 1.08 0.79
N GLY A 35 -15.94 1.66 1.08
CA GLY A 35 -14.76 0.87 1.39
C GLY A 35 -14.10 0.19 0.20
N ARG A 36 -14.57 0.43 -1.02
CA ARG A 36 -14.00 -0.23 -2.18
C ARG A 36 -12.53 0.12 -2.40
N ALA A 37 -12.21 1.41 -2.23
CA ALA A 37 -10.82 1.83 -2.39
C ALA A 37 -9.92 1.17 -1.36
N ASN A 38 -10.41 0.97 -0.13
CA ASN A 38 -9.61 0.32 0.90
C ASN A 38 -9.28 -1.11 0.52
N GLN A 39 -10.25 -1.85 -0.02
CA GLN A 39 -10.01 -3.21 -0.47
C GLN A 39 -9.00 -3.24 -1.61
N ALA A 40 -9.15 -2.32 -2.56
CA ALA A 40 -8.23 -2.26 -3.69
C ALA A 40 -6.82 -1.91 -3.23
N ILE A 41 -6.69 -1.03 -2.23
CA ILE A 41 -5.40 -0.66 -1.69
C ILE A 41 -4.75 -1.85 -0.99
N ILE A 42 -5.52 -2.60 -0.20
CA ILE A 42 -5.00 -3.79 0.46
C ILE A 42 -4.49 -4.79 -0.57
N LEU A 43 -5.23 -5.00 -1.63
CA LEU A 43 -4.83 -5.91 -2.68
C LEU A 43 -3.54 -5.45 -3.34
N ALA A 44 -3.46 -4.14 -3.64
CA ALA A 44 -2.27 -3.59 -4.28
C ALA A 44 -1.05 -3.72 -3.37
N LEU A 45 -1.21 -3.44 -2.09
CA LEU A 45 -0.11 -3.56 -1.14
C LEU A 45 0.32 -5.02 -0.97
N ALA A 46 -0.64 -5.94 -0.94
CA ALA A 46 -0.32 -7.36 -0.82
C ALA A 46 0.51 -7.83 -2.01
N ASN A 47 0.14 -7.39 -3.20
CA ASN A 47 0.91 -7.72 -4.40
C ASN A 47 2.29 -7.08 -4.37
N TYR A 48 2.35 -5.83 -3.94
CA TYR A 48 3.61 -5.10 -3.90
C TYR A 48 4.60 -5.76 -2.93
N PHE A 49 4.12 -6.14 -1.75
CA PHE A 49 4.97 -6.75 -0.73
C PHE A 49 5.08 -8.26 -0.89
N ASN A 50 4.27 -8.83 -1.78
CA ASN A 50 4.26 -10.28 -2.01
C ASN A 50 3.87 -11.04 -0.74
N ILE A 51 2.79 -10.62 -0.12
CA ILE A 51 2.26 -11.23 1.10
C ILE A 51 0.76 -11.43 0.94
N PRO A 52 0.15 -12.29 1.77
CA PRO A 52 -1.30 -12.46 1.74
C PRO A 52 -2.02 -11.21 2.20
N GLN A 53 -3.19 -10.97 1.64
CA GLN A 53 -4.00 -9.83 2.03
C GLN A 53 -4.33 -9.84 3.52
N SER A 54 -4.50 -11.03 4.08
CA SER A 54 -4.86 -11.16 5.48
C SER A 54 -3.82 -10.60 6.44
N GLU A 55 -2.60 -10.38 5.96
CA GLU A 55 -1.54 -9.82 6.80
C GLU A 55 -1.53 -8.30 6.80
N ILE A 56 -2.40 -7.69 6.03
CA ILE A 56 -2.50 -6.24 5.97
C ILE A 56 -3.77 -5.82 6.68
N ILE A 57 -3.62 -5.04 7.75
CA ILE A 57 -4.72 -4.65 8.60
C ILE A 57 -5.00 -3.16 8.44
N PHE A 58 -6.22 -2.82 8.10
CA PHE A 58 -6.64 -1.43 8.03
C PHE A 58 -6.77 -0.88 9.45
N VAL A 59 -6.16 0.25 9.72
CA VAL A 59 -6.16 0.85 11.05
C VAL A 59 -7.07 2.05 11.11
N SER A 60 -6.91 3.02 10.21
CA SER A 60 -7.72 4.23 10.26
C SER A 60 -7.72 4.94 8.91
N GLY A 61 -8.61 5.92 8.78
CA GLY A 61 -8.68 6.76 7.59
C GLY A 61 -9.66 6.26 6.54
N GLN A 62 -10.76 5.63 6.95
CA GLN A 62 -11.69 5.03 6.00
C GLN A 62 -12.20 6.00 4.95
N THR A 63 -12.48 7.24 5.33
CA THR A 63 -12.99 8.22 4.40
C THR A 63 -11.95 9.29 4.05
N SER A 64 -10.71 9.05 4.38
CA SER A 64 -9.63 10.01 4.18
C SER A 64 -8.72 9.58 3.05
N LYS A 65 -8.04 10.54 2.44
CA LYS A 65 -6.99 10.23 1.47
C LYS A 65 -5.77 9.63 2.15
N LEU A 66 -5.55 9.98 3.41
CA LEU A 66 -4.45 9.40 4.18
C LEU A 66 -5.01 8.27 5.01
N LYS A 67 -4.48 7.08 4.79
CA LYS A 67 -4.93 5.88 5.47
C LYS A 67 -3.75 5.24 6.18
N THR A 68 -4.04 4.55 7.27
CA THR A 68 -3.01 3.86 8.03
C THR A 68 -3.28 2.36 7.99
N PHE A 69 -2.25 1.59 7.68
CA PHE A 69 -2.33 0.13 7.65
C PHE A 69 -1.22 -0.46 8.51
N ASP A 70 -1.50 -1.62 9.06
CA ASP A 70 -0.51 -2.36 9.83
C ASP A 70 -0.05 -3.53 8.95
N VAL A 71 1.26 -3.66 8.79
CA VAL A 71 1.85 -4.69 7.95
C VAL A 71 2.91 -5.43 8.77
N PRO A 72 3.31 -6.64 8.31
CA PRO A 72 4.31 -7.41 9.06
C PRO A 72 5.64 -6.69 9.19
N ASP A 73 6.26 -6.84 10.34
CA ASP A 73 7.53 -6.17 10.62
C ASP A 73 8.66 -6.65 9.72
N HIS A 74 8.61 -7.89 9.27
CA HIS A 74 9.70 -8.43 8.46
C HIS A 74 9.84 -7.72 7.12
N LEU A 75 8.84 -6.93 6.72
CA LEU A 75 8.93 -6.19 5.47
C LEU A 75 9.97 -5.09 5.50
N LYS A 76 10.43 -4.71 6.69
CA LYS A 76 11.49 -3.73 6.80
C LYS A 76 12.76 -4.13 6.08
N THR A 77 12.96 -5.43 5.93
CA THR A 77 14.19 -5.91 5.31
C THR A 77 14.20 -5.75 3.82
N PHE A 78 13.11 -5.33 3.22
CA PHE A 78 13.04 -5.16 1.77
C PHE A 78 13.48 -3.78 1.38
N GLU A 79 14.55 -3.43 1.69
CA GLU A 79 14.94 -2.12 1.33
C GLU A 79 15.30 -2.06 -0.04
N PRO A 80 15.10 -1.52 -0.53
CA PRO A 80 15.21 -1.65 -1.61
C PRO A 80 16.09 -1.63 -2.49
N ILE A 81 16.06 -1.98 -2.41
CA ILE A 81 16.62 -2.11 -3.12
C ILE A 81 17.00 -1.73 -3.99
N PRO A 82 17.38 -1.62 -3.75
CA PRO A 82 17.84 -1.51 -4.65
C PRO A 82 18.21 -1.60 -5.38
N HIS A 83 18.33 -1.88 -5.04
CA HIS A 83 18.71 -2.09 -5.72
C HIS A 83 18.63 -2.57 -6.41
N GLN A 84 18.41 -2.97 -6.25
CA GLN A 84 18.41 -3.54 -6.76
C GLN A 84 18.40 -3.95 -7.52
N LYS A 85 18.34 -4.13 -7.48
CA LYS A 85 18.40 -4.59 -8.06
C LYS A 85 18.66 -4.86 -8.77
N LYS A 86 18.90 -5.17 -8.77
CA LYS A 86 19.27 -5.64 -9.29
C LYS A 86 19.53 -6.12 -9.72
N LEU A 87 19.45 -6.48 -9.59
CA LEU A 87 19.77 -7.03 -9.85
C LEU A 87 20.04 -7.34 -10.38
N PHE A 88 19.93 -7.63 -10.28
CA PHE A 88 20.29 -7.93 -10.70
C PHE A 88 20.58 -7.98 -11.09
#